data_6cd09c94becc69bc3bef3b75ef2ec893
#
_entry.id   6cd09c94becc69bc3bef3b75ef2ec893
#
_cell.length_a   1.000
_cell.length_b   1.000
_cell.length_c   1.000
_cell.angle_alpha   90.00
_cell.angle_beta   90.00
_cell.angle_gamma   90.00
#
_symmetry.space_group_name_H-M   'P 1'
#
loop_
_entity.id
_entity.type
_entity.pdbx_description
1 polymer ?
#
loop_
_entity_poly.entity_id
_entity_poly.type
_entity_poly.pdbx_seq_one_letter_code
_entity_poly.pdbx_strand_id
1 'polypeptide(L)'
;MLTFENADNKCWLISALQAIIHVPQIANLLRNEEFMNQVLFTKRKNCSDFATALAGVMTKYWASFEHTGVESVADITDIYVRINRNFAGKKMYDATECFIKIIETLNSAFIPKKEFVLPETCDAKAWEEYVVKNSSTFLSDIFTGQTRRVASDGDVVYDHFDGITIGSQHSTLESGIREFLHDPDTNVKQEITKFPLILPVYFQKKSSKNFIGYDTILKLVDTEYELFAALLHSGNHWMTIAKSPTGKWNLFNDTQIVEITDLNSLIQKDAIMLVYKKK
;
A
#
# COMPACT_ATOMS: atom_id res chain seq x y z
N MET A 1 4.18 4.53 19.90
CA MET A 1 4.56 4.79 18.48
C MET A 1 6.07 4.80 18.34
N LEU A 2 6.62 4.26 17.27
CA LEU A 2 8.06 4.25 16.98
C LEU A 2 8.39 5.20 15.82
N THR A 3 9.59 5.76 15.86
CA THR A 3 10.24 6.44 14.75
C THR A 3 11.47 5.65 14.32
N PHE A 4 12.04 6.02 13.18
CA PHE A 4 13.17 5.31 12.63
C PHE A 4 14.34 6.23 12.36
N GLU A 5 15.54 5.71 12.60
CA GLU A 5 16.78 6.42 12.26
C GLU A 5 16.98 6.40 10.74
N ASN A 6 17.17 7.58 10.12
CA ASN A 6 17.46 7.68 8.70
C ASN A 6 18.97 7.62 8.45
N ALA A 7 19.52 6.43 8.49
CA ALA A 7 20.89 6.19 8.08
C ALA A 7 20.95 5.97 6.56
N ASP A 8 21.91 6.60 5.88
CA ASP A 8 22.21 6.39 4.45
C ASP A 8 21.03 6.69 3.48
N ASN A 9 20.28 7.77 3.69
CA ASN A 9 19.19 8.22 2.82
C ASN A 9 18.07 7.18 2.63
N LYS A 10 17.59 6.57 3.72
CA LYS A 10 16.52 5.57 3.72
C LYS A 10 15.12 6.14 3.97
N CYS A 11 14.92 7.46 3.88
CA CYS A 11 13.62 8.10 4.10
C CYS A 11 12.50 7.46 3.25
N TRP A 12 12.79 7.00 2.02
CA TRP A 12 11.86 6.29 1.15
C TRP A 12 11.38 4.97 1.75
N LEU A 13 12.28 4.16 2.36
CA LEU A 13 11.92 2.90 3.02
C LEU A 13 11.19 3.17 4.33
N ILE A 14 11.70 4.13 5.13
CA ILE A 14 11.09 4.54 6.40
C ILE A 14 9.65 4.99 6.18
N SER A 15 9.41 5.82 5.16
CA SER A 15 8.06 6.29 4.85
C SER A 15 7.14 5.16 4.40
N ALA A 16 7.60 4.25 3.55
CA ALA A 16 6.82 3.09 3.15
C ALA A 16 6.51 2.17 4.34
N LEU A 17 7.49 1.92 5.23
CA LEU A 17 7.30 1.12 6.45
C LEU A 17 6.29 1.79 7.38
N GLN A 18 6.38 3.11 7.61
CA GLN A 18 5.41 3.83 8.43
C GLN A 18 3.98 3.68 7.90
N ALA A 19 3.78 3.81 6.59
CA ALA A 19 2.46 3.60 5.99
C ALA A 19 1.94 2.17 6.22
N ILE A 20 2.77 1.14 6.02
CA ILE A 20 2.42 -0.27 6.22
C ILE A 20 2.12 -0.59 7.70
N ILE A 21 2.94 -0.08 8.62
CA ILE A 21 2.77 -0.30 10.06
C ILE A 21 1.41 0.21 10.56
N HIS A 22 0.92 1.29 9.94
CA HIS A 22 -0.37 1.87 10.30
C HIS A 22 -1.58 1.13 9.69
N VAL A 23 -1.38 0.16 8.79
CA VAL A 23 -2.48 -0.69 8.29
C VAL A 23 -2.91 -1.68 9.38
N PRO A 24 -4.07 -1.48 10.04
CA PRO A 24 -4.47 -2.32 11.19
C PRO A 24 -4.59 -3.79 10.83
N GLN A 25 -5.04 -4.11 9.61
CA GLN A 25 -5.21 -5.46 9.12
C GLN A 25 -3.87 -6.20 9.05
N ILE A 26 -2.82 -5.54 8.53
CA ILE A 26 -1.47 -6.12 8.49
C ILE A 26 -0.91 -6.25 9.91
N ALA A 27 -1.08 -5.22 10.74
CA ALA A 27 -0.62 -5.25 12.12
C ALA A 27 -1.24 -6.40 12.92
N ASN A 28 -2.55 -6.63 12.78
CA ASN A 28 -3.23 -7.74 13.43
C ASN A 28 -2.74 -9.09 12.92
N LEU A 29 -2.50 -9.20 11.62
CA LEU A 29 -2.03 -10.43 10.99
C LEU A 29 -0.61 -10.78 11.46
N LEU A 30 0.34 -9.85 11.34
CA LEU A 30 1.75 -10.10 11.66
C LEU A 30 2.01 -10.23 13.17
N ARG A 31 1.10 -9.80 14.03
CA ARG A 31 1.18 -10.00 15.50
C ARG A 31 0.49 -11.27 15.98
N ASN A 32 -0.17 -12.00 15.08
CA ASN A 32 -0.80 -13.28 15.40
C ASN A 32 0.23 -14.41 15.31
N GLU A 33 0.56 -15.04 16.44
CA GLU A 33 1.56 -16.10 16.53
C GLU A 33 1.21 -17.31 15.66
N GLU A 34 -0.04 -17.74 15.65
CA GLU A 34 -0.49 -18.89 14.84
C GLU A 34 -0.27 -18.61 13.35
N PHE A 35 -0.59 -17.41 12.92
CA PHE A 35 -0.36 -16.99 11.54
C PHE A 35 1.14 -16.91 11.21
N MET A 36 1.95 -16.30 12.08
CA MET A 36 3.40 -16.19 11.88
C MET A 36 4.09 -17.55 11.87
N ASN A 37 3.61 -18.52 12.62
CA ASN A 37 4.12 -19.89 12.56
C ASN A 37 3.94 -20.51 11.18
N GLN A 38 2.87 -20.20 10.44
CA GLN A 38 2.69 -20.66 9.06
C GLN A 38 3.71 -20.05 8.10
N VAL A 39 4.12 -18.79 8.32
CA VAL A 39 5.15 -18.10 7.53
C VAL A 39 6.51 -18.78 7.63
N LEU A 40 6.88 -19.26 8.81
CA LEU A 40 8.18 -19.91 9.05
C LEU A 40 8.36 -21.19 8.23
N PHE A 41 7.29 -21.81 7.76
CA PHE A 41 7.34 -23.05 6.96
C PHE A 41 7.44 -22.80 5.45
N THR A 42 7.49 -21.55 4.99
CA THR A 42 7.60 -21.26 3.56
C THR A 42 9.02 -21.50 3.04
N LYS A 43 9.14 -21.96 1.78
CA LYS A 43 10.45 -22.15 1.13
C LYS A 43 11.13 -20.84 0.69
N ARG A 44 10.48 -19.70 0.85
CA ARG A 44 11.00 -18.37 0.48
C ARG A 44 11.62 -17.67 1.71
N LYS A 45 12.72 -18.24 2.19
CA LYS A 45 13.36 -17.83 3.44
C LYS A 45 13.53 -16.31 3.60
N ASN A 46 14.06 -15.60 2.61
CA ASN A 46 14.27 -14.15 2.74
C ASN A 46 12.94 -13.37 2.92
N CYS A 47 11.85 -13.79 2.25
CA CYS A 47 10.55 -13.17 2.43
C CYS A 47 9.98 -13.46 3.81
N SER A 48 10.17 -14.68 4.33
CA SER A 48 9.78 -15.05 5.70
C SER A 48 10.60 -14.29 6.73
N ASP A 49 11.91 -14.13 6.53
CA ASP A 49 12.78 -13.34 7.39
C ASP A 49 12.32 -11.87 7.42
N PHE A 50 11.92 -11.31 6.27
CA PHE A 50 11.36 -9.96 6.19
C PHE A 50 10.05 -9.83 6.96
N ALA A 51 9.11 -10.75 6.77
CA ALA A 51 7.84 -10.76 7.48
C ALA A 51 8.05 -10.85 9.00
N THR A 52 8.99 -11.68 9.45
CA THR A 52 9.34 -11.83 10.88
C THR A 52 9.95 -10.54 11.44
N ALA A 53 10.87 -9.91 10.72
CA ALA A 53 11.48 -8.64 11.14
C ALA A 53 10.42 -7.53 11.24
N LEU A 54 9.54 -7.44 10.24
CA LEU A 54 8.44 -6.47 10.25
C LEU A 54 7.44 -6.74 11.39
N ALA A 55 7.13 -8.01 11.67
CA ALA A 55 6.27 -8.39 12.80
C ALA A 55 6.86 -7.93 14.14
N GLY A 56 8.18 -8.05 14.32
CA GLY A 56 8.89 -7.55 15.51
C GLY A 56 8.75 -6.04 15.68
N VAL A 57 8.92 -5.28 14.60
CA VAL A 57 8.72 -3.82 14.61
C VAL A 57 7.27 -3.46 14.93
N MET A 58 6.31 -4.13 14.28
CA MET A 58 4.88 -3.89 14.54
C MET A 58 4.49 -4.20 15.98
N THR A 59 5.03 -5.27 16.56
CA THR A 59 4.76 -5.62 17.95
C THR A 59 5.23 -4.51 18.89
N LYS A 60 6.43 -3.98 18.69
CA LYS A 60 6.96 -2.84 19.45
C LYS A 60 6.12 -1.57 19.24
N TYR A 61 5.78 -1.26 17.97
CA TYR A 61 4.98 -0.08 17.63
C TYR A 61 3.62 -0.07 18.31
N TRP A 62 2.90 -1.19 18.24
CA TRP A 62 1.55 -1.32 18.76
C TRP A 62 1.48 -1.69 20.26
N ALA A 63 2.62 -1.89 20.94
CA ALA A 63 2.68 -2.13 22.38
C ALA A 63 2.35 -0.87 23.19
N SER A 64 2.59 0.32 22.65
CA SER A 64 2.29 1.60 23.28
C SER A 64 1.83 2.63 22.24
N PHE A 65 0.82 3.44 22.61
CA PHE A 65 0.34 4.54 21.78
C PHE A 65 1.14 5.84 22.01
N GLU A 66 2.01 5.86 22.99
CA GLU A 66 2.97 6.95 23.20
C GLU A 66 4.24 6.72 22.38
N HIS A 67 4.97 7.78 22.11
CA HIS A 67 6.29 7.64 21.47
C HIS A 67 7.23 6.87 22.38
N THR A 68 7.68 5.71 21.95
CA THR A 68 8.48 4.78 22.76
C THR A 68 9.95 4.76 22.40
N GLY A 69 10.37 5.47 21.34
CA GLY A 69 11.77 5.57 20.96
C GLY A 69 12.04 5.59 19.46
N VAL A 70 13.31 5.58 19.15
CA VAL A 70 13.87 5.51 17.79
C VAL A 70 14.42 4.10 17.58
N GLU A 71 14.02 3.46 16.49
CA GLU A 71 14.52 2.13 16.10
C GLU A 71 15.41 2.24 14.85
N SER A 72 16.40 1.36 14.78
CA SER A 72 17.19 1.20 13.56
C SER A 72 16.41 0.39 12.52
N VAL A 73 16.45 0.81 11.26
CA VAL A 73 15.91 0.03 10.13
C VAL A 73 16.97 -0.82 9.43
N ALA A 74 18.20 -0.90 9.98
CA ALA A 74 19.32 -1.55 9.31
C ALA A 74 19.01 -3.01 8.95
N ASP A 75 18.58 -3.82 9.91
CA ASP A 75 18.27 -5.25 9.69
C ASP A 75 17.15 -5.44 8.66
N ILE A 76 16.07 -4.67 8.78
CA ILE A 76 14.95 -4.73 7.82
C ILE A 76 15.42 -4.29 6.42
N THR A 77 16.26 -3.25 6.33
CA THR A 77 16.84 -2.76 5.08
C THR A 77 17.67 -3.83 4.41
N ASP A 78 18.54 -4.49 5.16
CA ASP A 78 19.44 -5.53 4.64
C ASP A 78 18.65 -6.73 4.09
N ILE A 79 17.60 -7.14 4.79
CA ILE A 79 16.73 -8.22 4.32
C ILE A 79 15.96 -7.75 3.08
N TYR A 80 15.38 -6.56 3.11
CA TYR A 80 14.60 -6.00 2.01
C TYR A 80 15.41 -5.88 0.72
N VAL A 81 16.64 -5.35 0.81
CA VAL A 81 17.54 -5.16 -0.35
C VAL A 81 18.03 -6.50 -0.91
N ARG A 82 18.21 -7.53 -0.08
CA ARG A 82 18.53 -8.89 -0.57
C ARG A 82 17.42 -9.48 -1.44
N ILE A 83 16.16 -9.14 -1.16
CA ILE A 83 15.00 -9.56 -1.95
C ILE A 83 14.84 -8.67 -3.17
N ASN A 84 14.90 -7.37 -2.98
CA ASN A 84 14.62 -6.33 -3.96
C ASN A 84 15.92 -5.60 -4.34
N ARG A 85 16.78 -6.23 -5.14
CA ARG A 85 18.13 -5.74 -5.47
C ARG A 85 18.17 -4.38 -6.16
N ASN A 86 17.06 -3.97 -6.80
CA ASN A 86 16.95 -2.66 -7.43
C ASN A 86 17.04 -1.51 -6.42
N PHE A 87 16.75 -1.77 -5.13
CA PHE A 87 16.85 -0.81 -4.02
C PHE A 87 18.20 -0.85 -3.29
N ALA A 88 19.21 -1.46 -3.90
CA ALA A 88 20.55 -1.53 -3.30
C ALA A 88 21.32 -0.20 -3.42
N GLY A 89 22.13 0.09 -2.42
CA GLY A 89 23.01 1.26 -2.38
C GLY A 89 22.41 2.45 -1.62
N LYS A 90 23.08 3.62 -1.80
CA LYS A 90 22.77 4.86 -1.07
C LYS A 90 21.92 5.86 -1.89
N LYS A 91 21.31 5.40 -2.98
CA LYS A 91 20.44 6.23 -3.81
C LYS A 91 19.11 6.46 -3.09
N MET A 92 18.48 7.56 -3.43
CA MET A 92 17.08 7.78 -3.11
C MET A 92 16.22 6.98 -4.09
N TYR A 93 15.20 6.33 -3.56
CA TYR A 93 14.24 5.55 -4.32
C TYR A 93 12.83 6.09 -4.10
N ASP A 94 11.89 5.60 -4.88
CA ASP A 94 10.48 5.96 -4.74
C ASP A 94 9.84 5.17 -3.59
N ALA A 95 9.25 5.89 -2.63
CA ALA A 95 8.60 5.26 -1.48
C ALA A 95 7.30 4.56 -1.87
N THR A 96 6.64 4.97 -2.95
CA THR A 96 5.42 4.30 -3.43
C THR A 96 5.76 2.97 -4.08
N GLU A 97 6.85 2.91 -4.87
CA GLU A 97 7.37 1.65 -5.39
C GLU A 97 7.80 0.71 -4.25
N CYS A 98 8.47 1.28 -3.23
CA CYS A 98 8.85 0.53 -2.05
C CYS A 98 7.64 -0.04 -1.30
N PHE A 99 6.57 0.73 -1.12
CA PHE A 99 5.32 0.29 -0.50
C PHE A 99 4.72 -0.92 -1.24
N ILE A 100 4.62 -0.84 -2.56
CA ILE A 100 4.14 -1.94 -3.41
C ILE A 100 5.02 -3.18 -3.22
N LYS A 101 6.36 -3.01 -3.28
CA LYS A 101 7.30 -4.12 -3.13
C LYS A 101 7.31 -4.74 -1.73
N ILE A 102 6.98 -3.99 -0.68
CA ILE A 102 6.77 -4.55 0.65
C ILE A 102 5.55 -5.48 0.64
N ILE A 103 4.43 -5.06 0.05
CA ILE A 103 3.22 -5.89 -0.07
C ILE A 103 3.51 -7.17 -0.88
N GLU A 104 4.19 -7.06 -2.02
CA GLU A 104 4.59 -8.22 -2.82
C GLU A 104 5.52 -9.17 -2.05
N THR A 105 6.44 -8.62 -1.26
CA THR A 105 7.37 -9.39 -0.42
C THR A 105 6.62 -10.16 0.67
N LEU A 106 5.70 -9.49 1.35
CA LEU A 106 4.82 -10.12 2.34
C LEU A 106 3.95 -11.19 1.68
N ASN A 107 3.33 -10.87 0.55
CA ASN A 107 2.55 -11.86 -0.20
C ASN A 107 3.39 -13.11 -0.51
N SER A 108 4.62 -12.91 -0.98
CA SER A 108 5.56 -13.99 -1.28
C SER A 108 5.98 -14.81 -0.07
N ALA A 109 5.90 -14.27 1.14
CA ALA A 109 6.18 -15.01 2.37
C ALA A 109 5.09 -16.05 2.70
N PHE A 110 3.87 -15.87 2.18
CA PHE A 110 2.70 -16.69 2.50
C PHE A 110 2.25 -17.62 1.37
N ILE A 111 2.70 -17.41 0.14
CA ILE A 111 2.25 -18.21 -1.02
C ILE A 111 3.01 -19.55 -1.09
N PRO A 112 2.32 -20.68 -1.18
CA PRO A 112 2.94 -21.95 -1.58
C PRO A 112 3.49 -21.84 -3.01
N LYS A 113 4.64 -22.44 -3.26
CA LYS A 113 5.42 -22.34 -4.51
C LYS A 113 4.77 -23.08 -5.70
N LYS A 114 3.48 -22.86 -5.97
CA LYS A 114 2.78 -23.45 -7.11
C LYS A 114 2.20 -22.32 -7.95
N GLU A 115 2.67 -22.18 -9.19
CA GLU A 115 2.04 -21.29 -10.16
C GLU A 115 0.74 -21.94 -10.67
N PHE A 116 -0.35 -21.22 -10.60
CA PHE A 116 -1.59 -21.59 -11.25
C PHE A 116 -1.77 -20.69 -12.47
N VAL A 117 -2.09 -21.29 -13.59
CA VAL A 117 -2.34 -20.59 -14.85
C VAL A 117 -3.81 -20.20 -14.90
N LEU A 118 -4.09 -18.99 -15.36
CA LEU A 118 -5.47 -18.54 -15.58
C LEU A 118 -6.11 -19.42 -16.65
N PRO A 119 -7.32 -19.96 -16.43
CA PRO A 119 -8.03 -20.73 -17.46
C PRO A 119 -8.30 -19.87 -18.70
N GLU A 120 -8.32 -20.49 -19.88
CA GLU A 120 -8.65 -19.82 -21.16
C GLU A 120 -10.05 -19.20 -21.15
N THR A 121 -11.00 -19.83 -20.45
CA THR A 121 -12.34 -19.28 -20.18
C THR A 121 -12.39 -18.83 -18.72
N CYS A 122 -12.30 -17.52 -18.50
CA CYS A 122 -12.30 -16.96 -17.16
C CYS A 122 -13.67 -16.32 -16.86
N ASP A 123 -14.45 -16.99 -16.02
CA ASP A 123 -15.58 -16.35 -15.35
C ASP A 123 -15.14 -15.76 -13.99
N ALA A 124 -16.03 -15.06 -13.30
CA ALA A 124 -15.72 -14.44 -12.00
C ALA A 124 -15.20 -15.45 -10.98
N LYS A 125 -15.73 -16.67 -10.98
CA LYS A 125 -15.34 -17.74 -10.05
C LYS A 125 -13.95 -18.30 -10.38
N ALA A 126 -13.68 -18.58 -11.66
CA ALA A 126 -12.38 -19.05 -12.11
C ALA A 126 -11.29 -18.00 -11.83
N TRP A 127 -11.61 -16.73 -11.99
CA TRP A 127 -10.72 -15.63 -11.68
C TRP A 127 -10.44 -15.53 -10.17
N GLU A 128 -11.46 -15.66 -9.35
CA GLU A 128 -11.33 -15.64 -7.89
C GLU A 128 -10.50 -16.83 -7.39
N GLU A 129 -10.70 -18.02 -7.95
CA GLU A 129 -9.88 -19.20 -7.67
C GLU A 129 -8.42 -18.99 -8.08
N TYR A 130 -8.15 -18.37 -9.22
CA TYR A 130 -6.81 -18.04 -9.67
C TYR A 130 -6.12 -17.08 -8.68
N VAL A 131 -6.80 -16.01 -8.27
CA VAL A 131 -6.26 -15.05 -7.29
C VAL A 131 -5.96 -15.74 -5.96
N VAL A 132 -6.89 -16.53 -5.43
CA VAL A 132 -6.71 -17.28 -4.18
C VAL A 132 -5.54 -18.26 -4.25
N LYS A 133 -5.32 -18.92 -5.40
CA LYS A 133 -4.23 -19.88 -5.58
C LYS A 133 -2.86 -19.25 -5.83
N ASN A 134 -2.81 -18.05 -6.41
CA ASN A 134 -1.57 -17.34 -6.75
C ASN A 134 -1.20 -16.21 -5.79
N SER A 135 -2.12 -15.79 -4.94
CA SER A 135 -1.86 -14.80 -3.89
C SER A 135 -2.20 -15.37 -2.52
N SER A 136 -1.58 -14.79 -1.48
CA SER A 136 -2.05 -15.07 -0.13
C SER A 136 -3.48 -14.52 -0.01
N THR A 137 -4.42 -15.38 0.38
CA THR A 137 -5.82 -15.00 0.62
C THR A 137 -5.93 -13.77 1.53
N PHE A 138 -5.03 -13.64 2.49
CA PHE A 138 -5.04 -12.54 3.47
C PHE A 138 -4.68 -11.19 2.85
N LEU A 139 -3.61 -11.11 2.05
CA LEU A 139 -3.20 -9.84 1.45
C LEU A 139 -4.06 -9.47 0.24
N SER A 140 -4.56 -10.45 -0.51
CA SER A 140 -5.50 -10.19 -1.59
C SER A 140 -6.83 -9.66 -1.07
N ASP A 141 -7.31 -10.15 0.08
CA ASP A 141 -8.53 -9.61 0.69
C ASP A 141 -8.32 -8.19 1.25
N ILE A 142 -7.09 -7.85 1.64
CA ILE A 142 -6.76 -6.52 2.13
C ILE A 142 -6.60 -5.52 1.00
N PHE A 143 -5.80 -5.83 -0.03
CA PHE A 143 -5.36 -4.85 -1.02
C PHE A 143 -5.93 -5.05 -2.42
N THR A 144 -6.41 -6.25 -2.78
CA THR A 144 -6.78 -6.54 -4.15
C THR A 144 -8.28 -6.37 -4.38
N GLY A 145 -8.62 -5.45 -5.27
CA GLY A 145 -9.95 -5.31 -5.85
C GLY A 145 -10.07 -6.09 -7.16
N GLN A 146 -11.30 -6.26 -7.63
CA GLN A 146 -11.60 -6.87 -8.91
C GLN A 146 -12.47 -5.94 -9.74
N THR A 147 -12.17 -5.86 -11.03
CA THR A 147 -13.03 -5.20 -12.02
C THR A 147 -13.54 -6.21 -13.04
N ARG A 148 -14.67 -5.87 -13.64
CA ARG A 148 -15.29 -6.55 -14.77
C ARG A 148 -15.51 -5.54 -15.87
N ARG A 149 -15.15 -5.89 -17.09
CA ARG A 149 -15.44 -5.10 -18.29
C ARG A 149 -15.98 -5.99 -19.39
N VAL A 150 -16.74 -5.39 -20.31
CA VAL A 150 -17.18 -6.05 -21.54
C VAL A 150 -16.35 -5.48 -22.67
N ALA A 151 -15.59 -6.33 -23.34
CA ALA A 151 -14.80 -5.96 -24.51
C ALA A 151 -15.69 -5.66 -25.71
N SER A 152 -15.13 -5.04 -26.76
CA SER A 152 -15.87 -4.64 -27.96
C SER A 152 -16.47 -5.82 -28.75
N ASP A 153 -15.91 -7.01 -28.63
CA ASP A 153 -16.39 -8.27 -29.20
C ASP A 153 -17.49 -8.95 -28.35
N GLY A 154 -17.80 -8.39 -27.20
CA GLY A 154 -18.79 -8.90 -26.25
C GLY A 154 -18.21 -9.81 -25.17
N ASP A 155 -16.92 -10.12 -25.21
CA ASP A 155 -16.29 -10.95 -24.21
C ASP A 155 -16.21 -10.23 -22.85
N VAL A 156 -16.44 -10.99 -21.78
CA VAL A 156 -16.37 -10.50 -20.40
C VAL A 156 -14.96 -10.77 -19.87
N VAL A 157 -14.26 -9.69 -19.50
CA VAL A 157 -12.90 -9.73 -18.95
C VAL A 157 -12.94 -9.33 -17.49
N TYR A 158 -12.30 -10.13 -16.64
CA TYR A 158 -12.05 -9.82 -15.25
C TYR A 158 -10.57 -9.47 -15.04
N ASP A 159 -10.32 -8.37 -14.33
CA ASP A 159 -8.99 -7.93 -13.96
C ASP A 159 -8.93 -7.63 -12.48
N HIS A 160 -7.72 -7.56 -11.93
CA HIS A 160 -7.50 -7.12 -10.56
C HIS A 160 -6.82 -5.75 -10.52
N PHE A 161 -7.00 -5.06 -9.41
CA PHE A 161 -6.26 -3.83 -9.12
C PHE A 161 -5.83 -3.80 -7.65
N ASP A 162 -4.60 -3.36 -7.39
CA ASP A 162 -4.04 -3.22 -6.05
C ASP A 162 -3.89 -1.73 -5.66
N GLY A 163 -4.59 -0.87 -6.38
CA GLY A 163 -4.65 0.57 -6.21
C GLY A 163 -5.13 1.28 -7.47
N ILE A 164 -5.41 2.57 -7.34
CA ILE A 164 -5.86 3.41 -8.45
C ILE A 164 -4.79 4.45 -8.74
N THR A 165 -4.36 4.56 -10.00
CA THR A 165 -3.40 5.58 -10.43
C THR A 165 -4.15 6.75 -11.03
N ILE A 166 -3.91 7.95 -10.51
CA ILE A 166 -4.49 9.20 -10.99
C ILE A 166 -3.46 9.92 -11.85
N GLY A 167 -3.78 10.08 -13.11
CA GLY A 167 -2.93 10.77 -14.09
C GLY A 167 -2.78 12.26 -13.78
N SER A 168 -1.68 12.83 -14.20
CA SER A 168 -1.33 14.25 -13.97
C SER A 168 -2.22 15.25 -14.71
N GLN A 169 -3.07 14.79 -15.63
CA GLN A 169 -4.09 15.60 -16.33
C GLN A 169 -5.29 15.95 -15.43
N HIS A 170 -5.48 15.22 -14.31
CA HIS A 170 -6.58 15.47 -13.41
C HIS A 170 -6.25 16.51 -12.35
N SER A 171 -7.23 17.35 -12.01
CA SER A 171 -7.15 18.33 -10.91
C SER A 171 -7.84 17.83 -9.64
N THR A 172 -8.63 16.77 -9.72
CA THR A 172 -9.33 16.16 -8.58
C THR A 172 -9.24 14.65 -8.61
N LEU A 173 -9.29 14.04 -7.42
CA LEU A 173 -9.35 12.59 -7.27
C LEU A 173 -10.58 11.99 -7.97
N GLU A 174 -11.72 12.66 -7.86
CA GLU A 174 -12.98 12.23 -8.49
C GLU A 174 -12.84 12.11 -10.02
N SER A 175 -12.19 13.10 -10.67
CA SER A 175 -11.99 13.04 -12.13
C SER A 175 -11.13 11.88 -12.57
N GLY A 176 -10.07 11.55 -11.82
CA GLY A 176 -9.22 10.41 -12.12
C GLY A 176 -9.89 9.06 -11.85
N ILE A 177 -10.71 8.98 -10.81
CA ILE A 177 -11.51 7.77 -10.53
C ILE A 177 -12.54 7.55 -11.64
N ARG A 178 -13.13 8.61 -12.16
CA ARG A 178 -14.06 8.51 -13.29
C ARG A 178 -13.37 7.95 -14.54
N GLU A 179 -12.13 8.36 -14.83
CA GLU A 179 -11.32 7.78 -15.90
C GLU A 179 -10.98 6.30 -15.63
N PHE A 180 -10.62 5.95 -14.40
CA PHE A 180 -10.41 4.56 -14.01
C PHE A 180 -11.65 3.68 -14.26
N LEU A 181 -12.86 4.19 -14.03
CA LEU A 181 -14.12 3.47 -14.25
C LEU A 181 -14.61 3.51 -15.69
N HIS A 182 -14.13 4.47 -16.48
CA HIS A 182 -14.52 4.66 -17.87
C HIS A 182 -13.34 5.22 -18.65
N ASP A 183 -12.67 4.37 -19.39
CA ASP A 183 -11.57 4.76 -20.27
C ASP A 183 -12.12 5.60 -21.44
N PRO A 184 -11.76 6.89 -21.55
CA PRO A 184 -12.27 7.76 -22.59
C PRO A 184 -11.76 7.39 -23.99
N ASP A 185 -10.59 6.78 -24.09
CA ASP A 185 -9.96 6.46 -25.39
C ASP A 185 -10.59 5.23 -26.04
N THR A 186 -10.95 4.25 -25.24
CA THR A 186 -11.58 3.00 -25.70
C THR A 186 -13.09 2.98 -25.53
N ASN A 187 -13.66 3.96 -24.81
CA ASN A 187 -15.08 4.01 -24.39
C ASN A 187 -15.52 2.76 -23.62
N VAL A 188 -14.58 2.03 -23.04
CA VAL A 188 -14.85 0.84 -22.24
C VAL A 188 -15.21 1.25 -20.81
N LYS A 189 -16.36 0.76 -20.34
CA LYS A 189 -16.77 0.88 -18.94
C LYS A 189 -16.35 -0.35 -18.17
N GLN A 190 -15.80 -0.13 -16.98
CA GLN A 190 -15.54 -1.21 -16.04
C GLN A 190 -16.34 -1.05 -14.76
N GLU A 191 -16.78 -2.17 -14.23
CA GLU A 191 -17.49 -2.27 -12.95
C GLU A 191 -16.55 -2.83 -11.90
N ILE A 192 -16.60 -2.31 -10.68
CA ILE A 192 -15.87 -2.91 -9.56
C ILE A 192 -16.76 -4.02 -8.98
N THR A 193 -16.28 -5.25 -9.03
CA THR A 193 -16.99 -6.44 -8.51
C THR A 193 -16.48 -6.86 -7.13
N LYS A 194 -15.24 -6.47 -6.76
CA LYS A 194 -14.68 -6.63 -5.42
C LYS A 194 -13.97 -5.35 -5.01
N PHE A 195 -14.29 -4.85 -3.83
CA PHE A 195 -13.69 -3.66 -3.24
C PHE A 195 -12.63 -4.07 -2.22
N PRO A 196 -11.36 -3.63 -2.34
CA PRO A 196 -10.32 -3.95 -1.36
C PRO A 196 -10.62 -3.30 0.00
N LEU A 197 -10.12 -3.86 1.10
CA LEU A 197 -10.24 -3.25 2.43
C LEU A 197 -9.36 -2.01 2.57
N ILE A 198 -8.19 -2.03 1.93
CA ILE A 198 -7.25 -0.93 1.85
C ILE A 198 -7.05 -0.57 0.39
N LEU A 199 -7.29 0.69 0.06
CA LEU A 199 -7.18 1.22 -1.29
C LEU A 199 -6.05 2.24 -1.38
N PRO A 200 -4.87 1.89 -1.92
CA PRO A 200 -3.85 2.85 -2.30
C PRO A 200 -4.30 3.65 -3.53
N VAL A 201 -4.05 4.96 -3.50
CA VAL A 201 -4.27 5.85 -4.64
C VAL A 201 -2.97 6.56 -4.95
N TYR A 202 -2.45 6.37 -6.15
CA TYR A 202 -1.16 6.88 -6.61
C TYR A 202 -1.34 8.11 -7.49
N PHE A 203 -0.53 9.14 -7.30
CA PHE A 203 -0.54 10.33 -8.13
C PHE A 203 0.63 10.37 -9.09
N GLN A 204 0.35 10.37 -10.39
CA GLN A 204 1.36 10.64 -11.40
C GLN A 204 1.58 12.14 -11.54
N LYS A 205 2.45 12.72 -10.70
CA LYS A 205 2.75 14.16 -10.75
C LYS A 205 3.83 14.44 -11.79
N LYS A 206 3.55 15.31 -12.77
CA LYS A 206 4.56 15.81 -13.73
C LYS A 206 5.47 16.89 -13.12
N SER A 207 4.98 17.61 -12.10
CA SER A 207 5.75 18.62 -11.38
C SER A 207 5.14 18.85 -10.00
N SER A 208 5.92 19.43 -9.07
CA SER A 208 5.42 19.85 -7.74
C SER A 208 4.33 20.95 -7.78
N LYS A 209 4.04 21.47 -8.98
CA LYS A 209 2.97 22.48 -9.18
C LYS A 209 1.61 21.84 -9.51
N ASN A 210 1.58 20.56 -9.88
CA ASN A 210 0.33 19.88 -10.17
C ASN A 210 -0.31 19.43 -8.85
N PHE A 211 -1.37 20.14 -8.50
CA PHE A 211 -2.19 19.86 -7.34
C PHE A 211 -3.38 18.99 -7.76
N ILE A 212 -3.61 17.89 -7.05
CA ILE A 212 -4.79 17.05 -7.20
C ILE A 212 -5.58 17.15 -5.90
N GLY A 213 -6.76 17.78 -5.97
CA GLY A 213 -7.67 17.87 -4.84
C GLY A 213 -8.23 16.51 -4.46
N TYR A 214 -8.30 16.23 -3.17
CA TYR A 214 -8.87 15.01 -2.62
C TYR A 214 -9.52 15.27 -1.26
N ASP A 215 -10.43 14.37 -0.90
CA ASP A 215 -11.16 14.40 0.37
C ASP A 215 -10.66 13.33 1.33
N THR A 216 -10.87 13.54 2.62
CA THR A 216 -10.60 12.52 3.65
C THR A 216 -11.60 11.35 3.58
N ILE A 217 -12.75 11.55 2.97
CA ILE A 217 -13.74 10.53 2.65
C ILE A 217 -13.84 10.39 1.14
N LEU A 218 -13.52 9.22 0.64
CA LEU A 218 -13.64 8.86 -0.76
C LEU A 218 -14.86 7.97 -0.95
N LYS A 219 -15.75 8.37 -1.84
CA LYS A 219 -16.84 7.51 -2.32
C LYS A 219 -16.46 6.89 -3.65
N LEU A 220 -16.20 5.58 -3.64
CA LEU A 220 -15.92 4.78 -4.83
C LEU A 220 -17.15 3.93 -5.17
N VAL A 221 -17.93 4.37 -6.17
CA VAL A 221 -19.24 3.82 -6.49
C VAL A 221 -20.16 3.90 -5.26
N ASP A 222 -20.55 2.77 -4.68
CA ASP A 222 -21.42 2.69 -3.49
C ASP A 222 -20.62 2.40 -2.19
N THR A 223 -19.30 2.33 -2.27
CA THR A 223 -18.44 2.02 -1.14
C THR A 223 -17.73 3.28 -0.65
N GLU A 224 -17.80 3.52 0.66
CA GLU A 224 -17.08 4.62 1.30
C GLU A 224 -15.75 4.16 1.87
N TYR A 225 -14.75 5.01 1.69
CA TYR A 225 -13.40 4.85 2.21
C TYR A 225 -13.01 6.08 3.04
N GLU A 226 -12.27 5.88 4.11
CA GLU A 226 -11.69 6.93 4.93
C GLU A 226 -10.17 6.97 4.74
N LEU A 227 -9.62 8.15 4.48
CA LEU A 227 -8.17 8.36 4.44
C LEU A 227 -7.56 8.07 5.81
N PHE A 228 -6.49 7.29 5.86
CA PHE A 228 -5.80 7.01 7.11
C PHE A 228 -4.28 7.16 7.04
N ALA A 229 -3.68 7.18 5.85
CA ALA A 229 -2.26 7.48 5.66
C ALA A 229 -2.00 8.16 4.31
N ALA A 230 -0.89 8.88 4.21
CA ALA A 230 -0.38 9.42 2.96
C ALA A 230 1.15 9.42 2.94
N LEU A 231 1.74 9.09 1.80
CA LEU A 231 3.16 9.31 1.53
C LEU A 231 3.36 10.67 0.90
N LEU A 232 4.26 11.45 1.48
CA LEU A 232 4.60 12.79 1.06
C LEU A 232 6.01 12.81 0.50
N HIS A 233 6.21 13.57 -0.60
CA HIS A 233 7.52 13.82 -1.17
C HIS A 233 7.74 15.32 -1.34
N SER A 234 8.62 15.89 -0.53
CA SER A 234 8.96 17.31 -0.55
C SER A 234 10.45 17.51 -0.79
N GLY A 235 10.79 18.14 -1.92
CA GLY A 235 12.18 18.25 -2.35
C GLY A 235 12.79 16.87 -2.61
N ASN A 236 13.82 16.54 -1.81
CA ASN A 236 14.50 15.24 -1.86
C ASN A 236 14.19 14.39 -0.62
N HIS A 237 13.03 14.56 0.00
CA HIS A 237 12.72 13.89 1.25
C HIS A 237 11.34 13.27 1.26
N TRP A 238 11.26 12.05 1.76
CA TRP A 238 10.03 11.30 1.95
C TRP A 238 9.59 11.34 3.41
N MET A 239 8.30 11.49 3.62
CA MET A 239 7.63 11.51 4.92
C MET A 239 6.31 10.76 4.85
N THR A 240 5.76 10.42 6.00
CA THR A 240 4.44 9.78 6.08
C THR A 240 3.54 10.54 7.02
N ILE A 241 2.31 10.78 6.60
CA ILE A 241 1.25 11.17 7.51
C ILE A 241 0.38 9.94 7.74
N ALA A 242 0.07 9.66 9.00
CA ALA A 242 -0.82 8.57 9.33
C ALA A 242 -1.68 8.86 10.56
N LYS A 243 -2.86 8.26 10.58
CA LYS A 243 -3.78 8.30 11.70
C LYS A 243 -3.32 7.32 12.76
N SER A 244 -3.02 7.79 13.96
CA SER A 244 -2.62 6.94 15.06
C SER A 244 -3.79 6.08 15.56
N PRO A 245 -3.54 5.05 16.38
CA PRO A 245 -4.60 4.26 16.99
C PRO A 245 -5.60 5.06 17.83
N THR A 246 -5.18 6.23 18.34
CA THR A 246 -6.05 7.16 19.09
C THR A 246 -6.88 8.07 18.19
N GLY A 247 -6.76 7.92 16.85
CA GLY A 247 -7.47 8.73 15.87
C GLY A 247 -6.82 10.07 15.53
N LYS A 248 -5.70 10.41 16.14
CA LYS A 248 -4.97 11.63 15.87
C LYS A 248 -4.09 11.47 14.64
N TRP A 249 -3.98 12.54 13.86
CA TRP A 249 -3.08 12.60 12.73
C TRP A 249 -1.66 12.98 13.15
N ASN A 250 -0.66 12.27 12.64
CA ASN A 250 0.72 12.52 12.93
C ASN A 250 1.55 12.51 11.64
N LEU A 251 2.48 13.45 11.55
CA LEU A 251 3.57 13.45 10.58
C LEU A 251 4.75 12.68 11.15
N PHE A 252 5.18 11.65 10.45
CA PHE A 252 6.39 10.89 10.72
C PHE A 252 7.48 11.36 9.77
N ASN A 253 8.49 12.00 10.33
CA ASN A 253 9.63 12.54 9.61
C ASN A 253 10.92 12.01 10.26
N ASP A 254 11.42 10.89 9.73
CA ASP A 254 12.55 10.15 10.28
C ASP A 254 12.37 9.89 11.80
N THR A 255 13.16 10.52 12.64
CA THR A 255 13.12 10.38 14.11
C THR A 255 12.06 11.26 14.79
N GLN A 256 11.33 12.07 14.03
CA GLN A 256 10.38 13.03 14.58
C GLN A 256 8.94 12.60 14.34
N ILE A 257 8.09 12.84 15.34
CA ILE A 257 6.64 12.75 15.23
C ILE A 257 6.05 14.11 15.60
N VAL A 258 5.20 14.64 14.71
CA VAL A 258 4.49 15.90 14.94
C VAL A 258 3.00 15.65 14.80
N GLU A 259 2.21 15.96 15.84
CA GLU A 259 0.75 15.92 15.76
C GLU A 259 0.25 17.01 14.80
N ILE A 260 -0.64 16.64 13.87
CA ILE A 260 -1.17 17.54 12.85
C ILE A 260 -2.60 17.89 13.23
N THR A 261 -2.86 19.20 13.36
CA THR A 261 -4.19 19.73 13.61
C THR A 261 -4.90 20.20 12.33
N ASP A 262 -4.14 20.60 11.31
CA ASP A 262 -4.65 20.98 9.99
C ASP A 262 -4.09 20.02 8.92
N LEU A 263 -4.85 18.97 8.65
CA LEU A 263 -4.49 17.94 7.68
C LEU A 263 -4.40 18.51 6.25
N ASN A 264 -5.30 19.41 5.89
CA ASN A 264 -5.44 19.88 4.52
C ASN A 264 -4.24 20.70 4.04
N SER A 265 -3.63 21.51 4.91
CA SER A 265 -2.50 22.35 4.52
C SER A 265 -1.23 21.56 4.19
N LEU A 266 -1.04 20.41 4.82
CA LEU A 266 0.18 19.60 4.68
C LEU A 266 0.09 18.56 3.57
N ILE A 267 -1.05 17.88 3.45
CA ILE A 267 -1.17 16.74 2.54
C ILE A 267 -1.31 17.18 1.08
N GLN A 268 -2.05 18.26 0.83
CA GLN A 268 -2.48 18.58 -0.53
C GLN A 268 -1.34 18.86 -1.50
N LYS A 269 -0.25 19.41 -1.04
CA LYS A 269 0.86 19.84 -1.91
C LYS A 269 1.84 18.70 -2.23
N ASP A 270 2.17 17.90 -1.25
CA ASP A 270 3.30 16.97 -1.31
C ASP A 270 2.88 15.49 -1.37
N ALA A 271 1.58 15.18 -1.28
CA ALA A 271 1.10 13.80 -1.36
C ALA A 271 1.38 13.18 -2.72
N ILE A 272 2.01 12.02 -2.71
CA ILE A 272 2.28 11.18 -3.89
C ILE A 272 1.42 9.91 -3.86
N MET A 273 1.05 9.47 -2.66
CA MET A 273 0.15 8.34 -2.47
C MET A 273 -0.76 8.61 -1.28
N LEU A 274 -2.02 8.29 -1.45
CA LEU A 274 -3.01 8.25 -0.38
C LEU A 274 -3.36 6.80 -0.09
N VAL A 275 -3.62 6.48 1.17
CA VAL A 275 -4.03 5.15 1.58
C VAL A 275 -5.36 5.26 2.31
N TYR A 276 -6.38 4.72 1.68
CA TYR A 276 -7.75 4.73 2.18
C TYR A 276 -8.11 3.37 2.77
N LYS A 277 -8.93 3.39 3.82
CA LYS A 277 -9.50 2.21 4.45
C LYS A 277 -11.00 2.17 4.21
N LYS A 278 -11.52 1.04 3.80
CA LYS A 278 -12.97 0.80 3.66
C LYS A 278 -13.66 0.97 5.01
N LYS A 279 -14.75 1.72 5.02
CA LYS A 279 -15.61 1.89 6.20
C LYS A 279 -16.47 0.67 6.51
#